data_9968a8fb44c0da950fd67c4e0728a67a
#
_entry.id   9968a8fb44c0da950fd67c4e0728a67a
#
_cell.length_a   1.000
_cell.length_b   1.000
_cell.length_c   1.000
_cell.angle_alpha   90.00
_cell.angle_beta   90.00
_cell.angle_gamma   90.00
#
_symmetry.space_group_name_H-M   'P 1'
#
loop_
_entity.id
_entity.type
_entity.pdbx_description
1 polymer ?
#
loop_
_entity_poly.entity_id
_entity_poly.type
_entity_poly.pdbx_seq_one_letter_code
_entity_poly.pdbx_strand_id
1 'polypeptide(L)'
;KWGEKFILLDPYLSDSLTKKYSDTDKPHERITEKVINPSRLNFINIITSSHNHTDHLDGETLNAISKADREVQLVLPQANIEFAEERIGKENKIRLIGITEENKITIDGFTITGIAAAHNEIERDKNGHPKFMGLIISFGKWNIYHSGDTLWHPQLTSELLKFSVDVAIVPINGNKAERRVAGNLNGYEAAALSRAVNAGIAIPHHFDMFKFNTASPEEFISACEGLNQNFKVLRNGQRWSFSELELD
;
A
#
# COMPACT_ATOMS: atom_id res chain seq x y z
N LYS A 1 6.80 7.53 -10.34
CA LYS A 1 7.95 8.37 -10.75
C LYS A 1 7.50 9.81 -10.87
N TRP A 2 8.29 10.74 -10.33
CA TRP A 2 8.14 12.18 -10.51
C TRP A 2 9.52 12.80 -10.80
N GLY A 3 9.65 13.46 -11.95
CA GLY A 3 10.98 13.84 -12.45
C GLY A 3 11.90 12.61 -12.55
N GLU A 4 13.08 12.68 -11.96
CA GLU A 4 14.05 11.58 -11.91
C GLU A 4 13.99 10.81 -10.56
N LYS A 5 12.95 11.03 -9.76
CA LYS A 5 12.77 10.40 -8.46
C LYS A 5 11.71 9.31 -8.50
N PHE A 6 11.95 8.24 -7.74
CA PHE A 6 11.11 7.06 -7.71
C PHE A 6 10.71 6.73 -6.28
N ILE A 7 9.43 6.53 -6.06
CA ILE A 7 8.85 5.98 -4.85
C ILE A 7 8.22 4.62 -5.15
N LEU A 8 8.42 3.66 -4.27
CA LEU A 8 7.89 2.31 -4.37
C LEU A 8 6.97 2.06 -3.17
N LEU A 9 5.72 1.73 -3.43
CA LEU A 9 4.69 1.57 -2.39
C LEU A 9 4.57 0.10 -2.01
N ASP A 10 4.77 -0.21 -0.73
CA ASP A 10 4.56 -1.53 -0.09
C ASP A 10 5.03 -2.72 -0.97
N PRO A 11 6.32 -2.78 -1.38
CA PRO A 11 6.75 -3.78 -2.35
C PRO A 11 6.80 -5.19 -1.76
N TYR A 12 6.11 -6.12 -2.45
CA TYR A 12 6.18 -7.55 -2.18
C TYR A 12 6.58 -8.31 -3.45
N LEU A 13 7.89 -8.56 -3.62
CA LEU A 13 8.50 -9.15 -4.81
C LEU A 13 9.26 -10.45 -4.51
N SER A 14 8.97 -11.08 -3.36
CA SER A 14 9.55 -12.36 -2.94
C SER A 14 8.49 -13.46 -2.87
N ASP A 15 8.86 -14.62 -2.37
CA ASP A 15 7.96 -15.73 -2.03
C ASP A 15 7.94 -16.00 -0.52
N SER A 16 8.24 -14.98 0.30
CA SER A 16 8.34 -15.11 1.76
C SER A 16 7.04 -15.61 2.41
N LEU A 17 5.85 -15.14 1.94
CA LEU A 17 4.56 -15.65 2.44
C LEU A 17 4.30 -17.10 2.01
N THR A 18 4.62 -17.47 0.77
CA THR A 18 4.50 -18.85 0.31
C THR A 18 5.32 -19.78 1.20
N LYS A 19 6.57 -19.41 1.51
CA LYS A 19 7.45 -20.17 2.43
C LYS A 19 6.87 -20.19 3.85
N LYS A 20 6.45 -19.03 4.38
CA LYS A 20 5.95 -18.87 5.76
C LYS A 20 4.70 -19.73 6.02
N TYR A 21 3.84 -19.89 5.04
CA TYR A 21 2.56 -20.59 5.19
C TYR A 21 2.49 -21.93 4.46
N SER A 22 3.62 -22.49 3.98
CA SER A 22 3.68 -23.76 3.24
C SER A 22 3.06 -24.93 3.99
N ASP A 23 3.27 -25.01 5.30
CA ASP A 23 2.86 -26.13 6.15
C ASP A 23 1.59 -25.81 6.97
N THR A 24 0.79 -24.81 6.54
CA THR A 24 -0.45 -24.42 7.20
C THR A 24 -1.67 -24.90 6.41
N ASP A 25 -2.84 -24.84 7.03
CA ASP A 25 -4.13 -25.11 6.39
C ASP A 25 -4.55 -24.02 5.37
N LYS A 26 -3.75 -22.94 5.23
CA LYS A 26 -4.01 -21.80 4.36
C LYS A 26 -2.73 -21.38 3.62
N PRO A 27 -2.18 -22.24 2.75
CA PRO A 27 -0.96 -21.92 2.02
C PRO A 27 -1.18 -20.72 1.09
N HIS A 28 -0.22 -19.82 1.07
CA HIS A 28 -0.21 -18.67 0.16
C HIS A 28 0.44 -19.07 -1.16
N GLU A 29 -0.32 -19.79 -1.97
CA GLU A 29 0.13 -20.21 -3.30
C GLU A 29 -0.01 -19.04 -4.28
N ARG A 30 1.13 -18.53 -4.77
CA ARG A 30 1.17 -17.42 -5.74
C ARG A 30 0.61 -17.87 -7.08
N ILE A 31 -0.27 -17.05 -7.68
CA ILE A 31 -0.88 -17.29 -9.00
C ILE A 31 -0.45 -16.27 -10.06
N THR A 32 0.27 -15.22 -9.67
CA THR A 32 0.83 -14.22 -10.60
C THR A 32 2.35 -14.23 -10.57
N GLU A 33 2.98 -13.97 -11.71
CA GLU A 33 4.43 -13.89 -11.82
C GLU A 33 4.99 -12.68 -11.08
N LYS A 34 6.22 -12.80 -10.60
CA LYS A 34 7.00 -11.66 -10.11
C LYS A 34 7.50 -10.87 -11.31
N VAL A 35 6.98 -9.68 -11.51
CA VAL A 35 7.24 -8.84 -12.70
C VAL A 35 8.68 -8.36 -12.82
N ILE A 36 9.41 -8.29 -11.71
CA ILE A 36 10.79 -7.82 -11.67
C ILE A 36 11.56 -8.48 -10.50
N ASN A 37 12.82 -8.76 -10.73
CA ASN A 37 13.72 -9.12 -9.62
C ASN A 37 14.03 -7.85 -8.79
N PRO A 38 13.78 -7.83 -7.47
CA PRO A 38 13.95 -6.65 -6.64
C PRO A 38 15.40 -6.11 -6.64
N SER A 39 16.41 -6.93 -6.89
CA SER A 39 17.81 -6.45 -7.04
C SER A 39 18.03 -5.50 -8.23
N ARG A 40 17.11 -5.46 -9.19
CA ARG A 40 17.13 -4.52 -10.32
C ARG A 40 16.49 -3.15 -10.00
N LEU A 41 15.92 -3.00 -8.80
CA LEU A 41 15.30 -1.77 -8.33
C LEU A 41 16.29 -0.82 -7.64
N ASN A 42 17.54 -0.84 -8.06
CA ASN A 42 18.64 -0.04 -7.50
C ASN A 42 18.51 1.48 -7.75
N PHE A 43 17.54 1.91 -8.51
CA PHE A 43 17.22 3.31 -8.80
C PHE A 43 16.15 3.90 -7.87
N ILE A 44 15.51 3.10 -7.01
CA ILE A 44 14.47 3.56 -6.10
C ILE A 44 15.06 4.49 -5.03
N ASN A 45 14.40 5.62 -4.79
CA ASN A 45 14.79 6.61 -3.78
C ASN A 45 14.11 6.36 -2.44
N ILE A 46 12.79 6.12 -2.50
CA ILE A 46 11.90 6.02 -1.35
C ILE A 46 11.11 4.72 -1.48
N ILE A 47 10.97 4.01 -0.37
CA ILE A 47 10.04 2.89 -0.23
C ILE A 47 9.07 3.26 0.88
N THR A 48 7.82 2.81 0.78
CA THR A 48 6.86 2.88 1.89
C THR A 48 6.52 1.49 2.40
N SER A 49 6.07 1.43 3.64
CA SER A 49 5.34 0.30 4.21
C SER A 49 4.20 0.84 5.04
N SER A 50 2.97 0.45 4.70
CA SER A 50 1.77 0.87 5.41
C SER A 50 1.63 0.22 6.80
N HIS A 51 2.16 -1.00 6.95
CA HIS A 51 2.14 -1.74 8.21
C HIS A 51 3.15 -2.91 8.19
N ASN A 52 3.20 -3.69 9.26
CA ASN A 52 4.24 -4.71 9.49
C ASN A 52 3.90 -6.12 8.97
N HIS A 53 2.80 -6.33 8.25
CA HIS A 53 2.56 -7.62 7.60
C HIS A 53 3.60 -7.90 6.52
N THR A 54 3.82 -9.18 6.23
CA THR A 54 4.93 -9.59 5.36
C THR A 54 4.78 -9.11 3.92
N ASP A 55 3.56 -8.99 3.41
CA ASP A 55 3.25 -8.48 2.08
C ASP A 55 3.34 -6.96 1.93
N HIS A 56 3.52 -6.23 3.04
CA HIS A 56 3.70 -4.78 3.06
C HIS A 56 5.06 -4.35 3.63
N LEU A 57 5.75 -5.23 4.36
CA LEU A 57 7.09 -5.03 4.89
C LEU A 57 7.93 -6.29 4.63
N ASP A 58 8.21 -6.58 3.37
CA ASP A 58 8.88 -7.81 2.95
C ASP A 58 10.41 -7.71 3.06
N GLY A 59 10.98 -8.32 4.09
CA GLY A 59 12.42 -8.30 4.33
C GLY A 59 13.25 -8.86 3.17
N GLU A 60 12.78 -9.91 2.46
CA GLU A 60 13.49 -10.44 1.30
C GLU A 60 13.57 -9.43 0.15
N THR A 61 12.46 -8.75 -0.16
CA THR A 61 12.42 -7.68 -1.18
C THR A 61 13.28 -6.49 -0.77
N LEU A 62 13.11 -5.99 0.45
CA LEU A 62 13.83 -4.83 0.96
C LEU A 62 15.34 -5.06 0.97
N ASN A 63 15.79 -6.22 1.47
CA ASN A 63 17.20 -6.58 1.49
C ASN A 63 17.80 -6.76 0.08
N ALA A 64 17.00 -7.22 -0.89
CA ALA A 64 17.47 -7.30 -2.27
C ALA A 64 17.66 -5.91 -2.91
N ILE A 65 16.77 -4.94 -2.61
CA ILE A 65 16.89 -3.55 -3.07
C ILE A 65 18.08 -2.85 -2.38
N SER A 66 18.30 -3.08 -1.09
CA SER A 66 19.34 -2.42 -0.30
C SER A 66 20.79 -2.78 -0.65
N LYS A 67 20.98 -3.86 -1.43
CA LYS A 67 22.32 -4.27 -1.91
C LYS A 67 22.93 -3.33 -2.95
N ALA A 68 22.15 -2.36 -3.45
CA ALA A 68 22.67 -1.28 -4.27
C ALA A 68 23.63 -0.36 -3.49
N ASP A 69 24.57 0.28 -4.19
CA ASP A 69 25.60 1.14 -3.55
C ASP A 69 25.07 2.51 -3.07
N ARG A 70 23.79 2.61 -2.75
CA ARG A 70 23.16 3.84 -2.26
C ARG A 70 22.21 3.57 -1.10
N GLU A 71 22.03 4.56 -0.25
CA GLU A 71 21.02 4.56 0.79
C GLU A 71 19.62 4.69 0.17
N VAL A 72 18.69 3.87 0.62
CA VAL A 72 17.26 3.93 0.30
C VAL A 72 16.51 4.31 1.57
N GLN A 73 15.51 5.18 1.45
CA GLN A 73 14.70 5.62 2.58
C GLN A 73 13.42 4.80 2.65
N LEU A 74 13.13 4.19 3.80
CA LEU A 74 11.88 3.46 4.06
C LEU A 74 11.03 4.27 5.03
N VAL A 75 9.91 4.78 4.55
CA VAL A 75 8.89 5.48 5.35
C VAL A 75 7.85 4.48 5.81
N LEU A 76 7.62 4.39 7.13
CA LEU A 76 6.70 3.43 7.73
C LEU A 76 6.10 4.00 9.02
N PRO A 77 5.00 3.41 9.56
CA PRO A 77 4.44 3.86 10.84
C PRO A 77 5.50 3.88 11.93
N GLN A 78 5.55 4.94 12.72
CA GLN A 78 6.48 5.09 13.85
C GLN A 78 6.43 3.89 14.80
N ALA A 79 5.22 3.33 15.00
CA ALA A 79 5.00 2.15 15.84
C ALA A 79 5.72 0.89 15.35
N ASN A 80 6.17 0.84 14.09
CA ASN A 80 6.74 -0.35 13.47
C ASN A 80 8.27 -0.26 13.26
N ILE A 81 8.92 0.80 13.70
CA ILE A 81 10.37 1.01 13.48
C ILE A 81 11.20 -0.16 14.03
N GLU A 82 11.04 -0.50 15.31
CA GLU A 82 11.81 -1.59 15.95
C GLU A 82 11.59 -2.93 15.24
N PHE A 83 10.34 -3.20 14.87
CA PHE A 83 9.99 -4.41 14.12
C PHE A 83 10.64 -4.46 12.73
N ALA A 84 10.70 -3.32 12.04
CA ALA A 84 11.34 -3.21 10.74
C ALA A 84 12.86 -3.43 10.85
N GLU A 85 13.53 -2.86 11.85
CA GLU A 85 14.96 -3.08 12.13
C GLU A 85 15.28 -4.55 12.31
N GLU A 86 14.45 -5.27 13.07
CA GLU A 86 14.62 -6.72 13.28
C GLU A 86 14.40 -7.50 11.96
N ARG A 87 13.37 -7.13 11.18
CA ARG A 87 12.99 -7.84 9.95
C ARG A 87 13.99 -7.68 8.82
N ILE A 88 14.56 -6.50 8.63
CA ILE A 88 15.53 -6.21 7.56
C ILE A 88 16.98 -6.46 7.99
N GLY A 89 17.25 -6.54 9.30
CA GLY A 89 18.58 -6.68 9.86
C GLY A 89 19.40 -5.40 9.86
N LYS A 90 20.52 -5.40 10.59
CA LYS A 90 21.34 -4.20 10.83
C LYS A 90 22.38 -3.90 9.73
N GLU A 91 22.64 -4.84 8.83
CA GLU A 91 23.70 -4.74 7.80
C GLU A 91 23.21 -4.18 6.46
N ASN A 92 22.00 -3.60 6.43
CA ASN A 92 21.42 -3.03 5.22
C ASN A 92 21.68 -1.53 5.10
N LYS A 93 21.48 -0.98 3.89
CA LYS A 93 21.59 0.47 3.59
C LYS A 93 20.22 1.14 3.53
N ILE A 94 19.26 0.69 4.35
CA ILE A 94 17.92 1.27 4.43
C ILE A 94 17.86 2.19 5.64
N ARG A 95 17.58 3.46 5.38
CA ARG A 95 17.29 4.44 6.43
C ARG A 95 15.81 4.41 6.76
N LEU A 96 15.45 4.00 7.97
CA LEU A 96 14.09 3.99 8.46
C LEU A 96 13.65 5.41 8.87
N ILE A 97 12.43 5.80 8.48
CA ILE A 97 11.83 7.08 8.80
C ILE A 97 10.40 6.82 9.29
N GLY A 98 10.20 7.03 10.60
CA GLY A 98 8.89 6.86 11.22
C GLY A 98 7.92 7.98 10.87
N ILE A 99 6.69 7.64 10.51
CA ILE A 99 5.60 8.60 10.27
C ILE A 99 4.48 8.37 11.29
N THR A 100 3.84 9.48 11.69
CA THR A 100 2.64 9.51 12.55
C THR A 100 1.53 10.26 11.83
N GLU A 101 0.32 10.33 12.43
CA GLU A 101 -0.78 11.17 11.93
C GLU A 101 -0.48 12.67 12.06
N GLU A 102 0.47 13.05 12.93
CA GLU A 102 0.75 14.43 13.29
C GLU A 102 1.84 15.08 12.46
N ASN A 103 2.71 14.28 11.82
CA ASN A 103 3.84 14.79 11.07
C ASN A 103 3.72 14.52 9.57
N LYS A 104 4.41 15.37 8.80
CA LYS A 104 4.61 15.20 7.35
C LYS A 104 6.09 15.04 7.08
N ILE A 105 6.40 14.15 6.17
CA ILE A 105 7.78 13.86 5.76
C ILE A 105 7.96 14.31 4.32
N THR A 106 8.92 15.20 4.07
CA THR A 106 9.25 15.63 2.70
C THR A 106 10.62 15.10 2.31
N ILE A 107 10.66 14.30 1.25
CA ILE A 107 11.85 13.64 0.73
C ILE A 107 11.84 13.70 -0.79
N ASP A 108 12.90 14.18 -1.42
CA ASP A 108 13.08 14.11 -2.87
C ASP A 108 11.90 14.67 -3.71
N GLY A 109 11.19 15.66 -3.18
CA GLY A 109 10.03 16.29 -3.84
C GLY A 109 8.70 15.58 -3.62
N PHE A 110 8.67 14.51 -2.82
CA PHE A 110 7.45 13.88 -2.31
C PHE A 110 7.19 14.34 -0.87
N THR A 111 5.94 14.72 -0.58
CA THR A 111 5.47 14.93 0.79
C THR A 111 4.54 13.77 1.17
N ILE A 112 4.87 13.05 2.24
CA ILE A 112 4.13 11.88 2.71
C ILE A 112 3.42 12.27 4.01
N THR A 113 2.11 12.05 4.07
CA THR A 113 1.26 12.28 5.25
C THR A 113 0.58 10.96 5.64
N GLY A 114 0.64 10.61 6.91
CA GLY A 114 0.01 9.39 7.43
C GLY A 114 -1.46 9.59 7.76
N ILE A 115 -2.28 8.60 7.43
CA ILE A 115 -3.70 8.50 7.79
C ILE A 115 -3.88 7.18 8.54
N ALA A 116 -4.47 7.20 9.75
CA ALA A 116 -4.71 5.95 10.48
C ALA A 116 -5.56 4.98 9.64
N ALA A 117 -5.20 3.71 9.67
CA ALA A 117 -5.92 2.64 8.99
C ALA A 117 -6.45 1.61 10.03
N ALA A 118 -7.57 0.99 9.72
CA ALA A 118 -8.22 0.00 10.57
C ALA A 118 -8.23 -1.37 9.88
N HIS A 119 -7.20 -2.18 10.15
CA HIS A 119 -7.16 -3.56 9.67
C HIS A 119 -7.81 -4.48 10.72
N ASN A 120 -9.10 -4.38 10.89
CA ASN A 120 -10.11 -4.69 11.88
C ASN A 120 -10.44 -3.48 12.78
N GLU A 121 -9.49 -2.91 13.47
CA GLU A 121 -9.59 -1.72 14.29
C GLU A 121 -8.35 -0.83 14.13
N ILE A 122 -8.41 0.40 14.63
CA ILE A 122 -7.23 1.27 14.67
C ILE A 122 -6.36 0.85 15.85
N GLU A 123 -5.41 -0.05 15.59
CA GLU A 123 -4.44 -0.48 16.58
C GLU A 123 -3.36 0.57 16.79
N ARG A 124 -3.02 0.80 18.07
CA ARG A 124 -1.96 1.75 18.45
C ARG A 124 -0.89 1.08 19.32
N ASP A 125 0.31 1.62 19.30
CA ASP A 125 1.37 1.25 20.22
C ASP A 125 1.16 1.88 21.62
N LYS A 126 2.07 1.63 22.55
CA LYS A 126 2.04 2.19 23.91
C LYS A 126 2.14 3.72 23.97
N ASN A 127 2.62 4.35 22.89
CA ASN A 127 2.76 5.81 22.77
C ASN A 127 1.57 6.44 22.02
N GLY A 128 0.59 5.64 21.60
CA GLY A 128 -0.59 6.09 20.86
C GLY A 128 -0.39 6.16 19.35
N HIS A 129 0.75 5.76 18.78
CA HIS A 129 0.99 5.79 17.35
C HIS A 129 0.28 4.63 16.64
N PRO A 130 -0.42 4.87 15.50
CA PRO A 130 -1.03 3.81 14.73
C PRO A 130 0.00 2.80 14.20
N LYS A 131 -0.37 1.51 14.24
CA LYS A 131 0.43 0.42 13.66
C LYS A 131 0.13 0.20 12.18
N PHE A 132 -1.05 0.59 11.74
CA PHE A 132 -1.53 0.51 10.36
C PHE A 132 -1.84 1.91 9.87
N MET A 133 -1.33 2.27 8.70
CA MET A 133 -1.51 3.60 8.13
C MET A 133 -1.71 3.53 6.61
N GLY A 134 -2.70 4.27 6.12
CA GLY A 134 -2.69 4.73 4.75
C GLY A 134 -1.76 5.94 4.60
N LEU A 135 -1.33 6.21 3.39
CA LEU A 135 -0.40 7.31 3.08
C LEU A 135 -0.97 8.19 1.98
N ILE A 136 -0.99 9.50 2.23
CA ILE A 136 -1.13 10.50 1.16
C ILE A 136 0.26 10.87 0.68
N ILE A 137 0.50 10.71 -0.61
CA ILE A 137 1.75 11.02 -1.27
C ILE A 137 1.50 12.17 -2.23
N SER A 138 1.99 13.37 -1.85
CA SER A 138 1.83 14.61 -2.60
C SER A 138 3.10 14.92 -3.38
N PHE A 139 2.98 15.27 -4.66
CA PHE A 139 4.08 15.70 -5.53
C PHE A 139 3.56 16.54 -6.69
N GLY A 140 4.22 17.65 -6.99
CA GLY A 140 3.70 18.62 -7.97
C GLY A 140 2.29 19.08 -7.59
N LYS A 141 1.31 18.84 -8.46
CA LYS A 141 -0.12 19.12 -8.19
C LYS A 141 -0.92 17.88 -7.74
N TRP A 142 -0.29 16.71 -7.68
CA TRP A 142 -0.94 15.41 -7.51
C TRP A 142 -0.90 14.89 -6.09
N ASN A 143 -1.98 14.23 -5.68
CA ASN A 143 -2.10 13.50 -4.42
C ASN A 143 -2.55 12.06 -4.69
N ILE A 144 -1.72 11.09 -4.30
CA ILE A 144 -2.08 9.67 -4.29
C ILE A 144 -2.43 9.28 -2.85
N TYR A 145 -3.58 8.66 -2.66
CA TYR A 145 -3.88 7.91 -1.46
C TYR A 145 -3.57 6.44 -1.68
N HIS A 146 -2.59 5.89 -0.97
CA HIS A 146 -2.34 4.46 -0.86
C HIS A 146 -2.85 4.01 0.51
N SER A 147 -3.94 3.25 0.53
CA SER A 147 -4.62 2.94 1.80
C SER A 147 -3.84 1.97 2.70
N GLY A 148 -2.90 1.20 2.13
CA GLY A 148 -2.49 -0.04 2.76
C GLY A 148 -3.70 -0.94 2.95
N ASP A 149 -3.70 -1.78 3.98
CA ASP A 149 -4.81 -2.62 4.37
C ASP A 149 -5.71 -1.89 5.36
N THR A 150 -6.99 -1.74 5.03
CA THR A 150 -7.94 -1.02 5.86
C THR A 150 -9.40 -1.44 5.62
N LEU A 151 -10.21 -1.32 6.65
CA LEU A 151 -11.67 -1.21 6.59
C LEU A 151 -12.07 0.27 6.49
N TRP A 152 -13.33 0.53 6.15
CA TRP A 152 -13.90 1.88 6.18
C TRP A 152 -14.30 2.27 7.61
N HIS A 153 -13.40 2.90 8.34
CA HIS A 153 -13.67 3.38 9.69
C HIS A 153 -14.27 4.80 9.69
N PRO A 154 -14.97 5.23 10.78
CA PRO A 154 -15.77 6.47 10.79
C PRO A 154 -15.01 7.75 10.43
N GLN A 155 -13.73 7.86 10.77
CA GLN A 155 -12.93 9.07 10.53
C GLN A 155 -12.29 9.09 9.14
N LEU A 156 -12.20 7.95 8.42
CA LEU A 156 -11.41 7.83 7.19
C LEU A 156 -11.82 8.84 6.12
N THR A 157 -13.12 8.94 5.86
CA THR A 157 -13.64 9.89 4.85
C THR A 157 -13.31 11.33 5.19
N SER A 158 -13.51 11.74 6.45
CA SER A 158 -13.24 13.13 6.89
C SER A 158 -11.75 13.47 6.85
N GLU A 159 -10.88 12.52 7.13
CA GLU A 159 -9.43 12.71 7.02
C GLU A 159 -9.01 12.86 5.54
N LEU A 160 -9.52 12.00 4.66
CA LEU A 160 -9.19 12.04 3.23
C LEU A 160 -9.75 13.28 2.52
N LEU A 161 -10.91 13.79 2.93
CA LEU A 161 -11.48 15.03 2.37
C LEU A 161 -10.65 16.28 2.65
N LYS A 162 -9.66 16.23 3.54
CA LYS A 162 -8.68 17.32 3.72
C LYS A 162 -7.70 17.42 2.54
N PHE A 163 -7.70 16.43 1.66
CA PHE A 163 -6.84 16.34 0.49
C PHE A 163 -7.69 16.23 -0.78
N SER A 164 -7.22 16.81 -1.87
CA SER A 164 -7.80 16.56 -3.19
C SER A 164 -7.15 15.28 -3.73
N VAL A 165 -7.77 14.13 -3.49
CA VAL A 165 -7.21 12.83 -3.89
C VAL A 165 -7.39 12.63 -5.39
N ASP A 166 -6.29 12.63 -6.15
CA ASP A 166 -6.33 12.36 -7.60
C ASP A 166 -6.40 10.87 -7.88
N VAL A 167 -5.67 10.07 -7.12
CA VAL A 167 -5.63 8.60 -7.27
C VAL A 167 -5.82 7.94 -5.90
N ALA A 168 -6.84 7.10 -5.77
CA ALA A 168 -7.04 6.24 -4.61
C ALA A 168 -6.64 4.80 -4.95
N ILE A 169 -5.61 4.27 -4.28
CA ILE A 169 -5.19 2.87 -4.38
C ILE A 169 -5.72 2.15 -3.14
N VAL A 170 -6.71 1.27 -3.32
CA VAL A 170 -7.53 0.69 -2.24
C VAL A 170 -7.66 -0.83 -2.36
N PRO A 171 -7.67 -1.59 -1.23
CA PRO A 171 -7.80 -3.03 -1.26
C PRO A 171 -9.23 -3.45 -1.61
N ILE A 172 -9.41 -4.65 -2.18
CA ILE A 172 -10.72 -5.17 -2.56
C ILE A 172 -10.99 -6.59 -2.08
N ASN A 173 -10.07 -7.21 -1.35
CA ASN A 173 -10.22 -8.61 -0.92
C ASN A 173 -11.25 -8.84 0.18
N GLY A 174 -11.75 -7.79 0.83
CA GLY A 174 -12.86 -7.84 1.78
C GLY A 174 -12.51 -8.40 3.15
N ASN A 175 -13.53 -8.51 4.01
CA ASN A 175 -13.44 -9.03 5.38
C ASN A 175 -14.32 -10.27 5.52
N LYS A 176 -13.73 -11.46 5.43
CA LYS A 176 -14.43 -12.76 5.53
C LYS A 176 -13.92 -13.53 6.73
N ALA A 177 -14.78 -13.75 7.72
CA ALA A 177 -14.42 -14.42 8.98
C ALA A 177 -13.81 -15.82 8.77
N GLU A 178 -14.25 -16.56 7.77
CA GLU A 178 -13.74 -17.89 7.42
C GLU A 178 -12.28 -17.90 6.97
N ARG A 179 -11.76 -16.77 6.50
CA ARG A 179 -10.35 -16.62 6.15
C ARG A 179 -9.44 -16.57 7.39
N ARG A 180 -9.97 -16.14 8.55
CA ARG A 180 -9.20 -15.95 9.80
C ARG A 180 -7.98 -15.03 9.61
N VAL A 181 -8.13 -14.02 8.76
CA VAL A 181 -7.17 -12.94 8.54
C VAL A 181 -7.87 -11.61 8.81
N ALA A 182 -7.09 -10.59 9.10
CA ALA A 182 -7.62 -9.25 9.29
C ALA A 182 -8.33 -8.75 8.02
N GLY A 183 -9.34 -7.89 8.21
CA GLY A 183 -10.23 -7.47 7.15
C GLY A 183 -9.77 -6.25 6.37
N ASN A 184 -10.23 -6.17 5.14
CA ASN A 184 -10.06 -5.07 4.21
C ASN A 184 -11.40 -4.64 3.62
N LEU A 185 -11.42 -3.50 2.92
CA LEU A 185 -12.54 -3.11 2.06
C LEU A 185 -12.85 -4.23 1.06
N ASN A 186 -14.13 -4.47 0.79
CA ASN A 186 -14.55 -5.26 -0.38
C ASN A 186 -14.62 -4.35 -1.62
N GLY A 187 -14.93 -4.93 -2.78
CA GLY A 187 -14.98 -4.18 -4.04
C GLY A 187 -15.95 -3.01 -4.02
N TYR A 188 -17.15 -3.20 -3.46
CA TYR A 188 -18.16 -2.15 -3.33
C TYR A 188 -17.70 -1.03 -2.37
N GLU A 189 -17.19 -1.39 -1.19
CA GLU A 189 -16.71 -0.43 -0.19
C GLU A 189 -15.54 0.40 -0.73
N ALA A 190 -14.62 -0.21 -1.49
CA ALA A 190 -13.49 0.46 -2.13
C ALA A 190 -13.96 1.51 -3.16
N ALA A 191 -14.93 1.15 -4.01
CA ALA A 191 -15.54 2.07 -4.96
C ALA A 191 -16.30 3.21 -4.25
N ALA A 192 -17.11 2.87 -3.25
CA ALA A 192 -17.91 3.83 -2.50
C ALA A 192 -17.05 4.80 -1.69
N LEU A 193 -15.98 4.35 -1.04
CA LEU A 193 -15.00 5.21 -0.36
C LEU A 193 -14.35 6.18 -1.37
N SER A 194 -13.87 5.66 -2.50
CA SER A 194 -13.25 6.49 -3.54
C SER A 194 -14.19 7.58 -4.04
N ARG A 195 -15.47 7.24 -4.23
CA ARG A 195 -16.52 8.21 -4.59
C ARG A 195 -16.80 9.22 -3.49
N ALA A 196 -16.88 8.77 -2.23
CA ALA A 196 -17.16 9.61 -1.07
C ALA A 196 -16.08 10.68 -0.81
N VAL A 197 -14.82 10.37 -1.17
CA VAL A 197 -13.69 11.31 -1.05
C VAL A 197 -13.40 12.10 -2.34
N ASN A 198 -14.27 11.97 -3.35
CA ASN A 198 -14.12 12.60 -4.67
C ASN A 198 -12.77 12.26 -5.34
N ALA A 199 -12.31 11.02 -5.23
CA ALA A 199 -11.08 10.59 -5.89
C ALA A 199 -11.21 10.72 -7.42
N GLY A 200 -10.20 11.29 -8.08
CA GLY A 200 -10.17 11.43 -9.53
C GLY A 200 -10.26 10.07 -10.23
N ILE A 201 -9.51 9.08 -9.72
CA ILE A 201 -9.57 7.68 -10.17
C ILE A 201 -9.32 6.72 -9.02
N ALA A 202 -10.00 5.57 -9.02
CA ALA A 202 -9.77 4.48 -8.09
C ALA A 202 -8.99 3.33 -8.75
N ILE A 203 -7.98 2.80 -8.07
CA ILE A 203 -7.17 1.66 -8.52
C ILE A 203 -7.24 0.57 -7.44
N PRO A 204 -7.77 -0.62 -7.75
CA PRO A 204 -7.83 -1.69 -6.78
C PRO A 204 -6.47 -2.36 -6.59
N HIS A 205 -6.19 -2.79 -5.36
CA HIS A 205 -5.07 -3.67 -5.04
C HIS A 205 -5.52 -4.84 -4.16
N HIS A 206 -4.58 -5.68 -3.73
CA HIS A 206 -4.81 -6.85 -2.88
C HIS A 206 -5.73 -7.91 -3.53
N PHE A 207 -5.54 -8.17 -4.82
CA PHE A 207 -6.24 -9.21 -5.57
C PHE A 207 -5.28 -9.93 -6.54
N ASP A 208 -5.64 -11.14 -6.94
CA ASP A 208 -4.93 -11.99 -7.92
C ASP A 208 -3.46 -12.32 -7.63
N MET A 209 -2.97 -12.11 -6.41
CA MET A 209 -1.60 -12.49 -6.07
C MET A 209 -1.50 -13.93 -5.58
N PHE A 210 -2.43 -14.36 -4.76
CA PHE A 210 -2.49 -15.70 -4.19
C PHE A 210 -3.84 -16.34 -4.44
N LYS A 211 -3.92 -17.68 -4.41
CA LYS A 211 -5.19 -18.40 -4.41
C LYS A 211 -6.03 -18.11 -3.16
N PHE A 212 -5.37 -17.83 -2.06
CA PHE A 212 -5.96 -17.49 -0.78
C PHE A 212 -5.94 -15.98 -0.54
N ASN A 213 -6.92 -15.47 0.20
CA ASN A 213 -7.05 -14.07 0.59
C ASN A 213 -7.05 -13.09 -0.60
N THR A 214 -7.87 -13.40 -1.58
CA THR A 214 -8.05 -12.61 -2.81
C THR A 214 -9.53 -12.37 -3.09
N ALA A 215 -9.81 -11.52 -4.07
CA ALA A 215 -11.14 -11.31 -4.65
C ALA A 215 -11.02 -11.11 -6.16
N SER A 216 -12.13 -11.29 -6.86
CA SER A 216 -12.24 -10.84 -8.25
C SER A 216 -12.46 -9.33 -8.30
N PRO A 217 -11.93 -8.61 -9.30
CA PRO A 217 -12.17 -7.17 -9.47
C PRO A 217 -13.59 -6.83 -9.98
N GLU A 218 -14.42 -7.80 -10.38
CA GLU A 218 -15.76 -7.56 -10.97
C GLU A 218 -16.70 -6.80 -10.05
N GLU A 219 -16.71 -7.09 -8.73
CA GLU A 219 -17.52 -6.34 -7.76
C GLU A 219 -17.11 -4.86 -7.73
N PHE A 220 -15.80 -4.59 -7.71
CA PHE A 220 -15.26 -3.24 -7.74
C PHE A 220 -15.61 -2.51 -9.04
N ILE A 221 -15.44 -3.17 -10.19
CA ILE A 221 -15.78 -2.60 -11.51
C ILE A 221 -17.26 -2.22 -11.55
N SER A 222 -18.17 -3.16 -11.25
CA SER A 222 -19.60 -2.91 -11.26
C SER A 222 -20.03 -1.80 -10.30
N ALA A 223 -19.41 -1.73 -9.13
CA ALA A 223 -19.68 -0.68 -8.15
C ALA A 223 -19.19 0.69 -8.64
N CYS A 224 -18.00 0.78 -9.23
CA CYS A 224 -17.48 2.03 -9.81
C CYS A 224 -18.38 2.54 -10.94
N GLU A 225 -18.82 1.66 -11.85
CA GLU A 225 -19.74 2.00 -12.91
C GLU A 225 -21.08 2.52 -12.35
N GLY A 226 -21.67 1.81 -11.38
CA GLY A 226 -22.94 2.21 -10.75
C GLY A 226 -22.87 3.52 -9.96
N LEU A 227 -21.72 3.87 -9.41
CA LEU A 227 -21.46 5.09 -8.64
C LEU A 227 -20.91 6.23 -9.48
N ASN A 228 -20.68 6.06 -10.78
CA ASN A 228 -19.96 7.00 -11.66
C ASN A 228 -18.59 7.40 -11.06
N GLN A 229 -17.83 6.42 -10.55
CA GLN A 229 -16.46 6.58 -10.08
C GLN A 229 -15.50 6.13 -11.17
N ASN A 230 -14.62 7.02 -11.64
CA ASN A 230 -13.56 6.62 -12.56
C ASN A 230 -12.64 5.60 -11.91
N PHE A 231 -12.26 4.58 -12.64
CA PHE A 231 -11.40 3.50 -12.13
C PHE A 231 -10.46 2.95 -13.19
N LYS A 232 -9.42 2.28 -12.71
CA LYS A 232 -8.48 1.53 -13.57
C LYS A 232 -8.05 0.26 -12.87
N VAL A 233 -8.36 -0.90 -13.44
CA VAL A 233 -7.80 -2.18 -13.00
C VAL A 233 -6.49 -2.39 -13.74
N LEU A 234 -5.38 -2.45 -13.02
CA LEU A 234 -4.04 -2.63 -13.58
C LEU A 234 -3.62 -4.11 -13.49
N ARG A 235 -2.99 -4.61 -14.54
CA ARG A 235 -2.29 -5.91 -14.53
C ARG A 235 -0.89 -5.76 -13.95
N ASN A 236 -0.35 -6.82 -13.39
CA ASN A 236 1.04 -6.83 -12.92
C ASN A 236 1.99 -6.38 -14.02
N GLY A 237 2.86 -5.40 -13.68
CA GLY A 237 3.80 -4.81 -14.64
C GLY A 237 3.20 -3.79 -15.61
N GLN A 238 1.90 -3.53 -15.56
CA GLN A 238 1.26 -2.54 -16.42
C GLN A 238 1.67 -1.12 -16.01
N ARG A 239 2.04 -0.32 -16.99
CA ARG A 239 2.27 1.11 -16.83
C ARG A 239 0.96 1.87 -16.94
N TRP A 240 0.80 2.88 -16.10
CA TRP A 240 -0.24 3.89 -16.16
C TRP A 240 0.37 5.28 -15.93
N SER A 241 -0.24 6.34 -16.46
CA SER A 241 0.28 7.71 -16.39
C SER A 241 -0.82 8.70 -16.00
N PHE A 242 -0.48 9.71 -15.21
CA PHE A 242 -1.37 10.82 -14.85
C PHE A 242 -1.89 11.62 -16.06
N SER A 243 -1.20 11.58 -17.20
CA SER A 243 -1.72 12.16 -18.45
C SER A 243 -3.02 11.49 -18.93
N GLU A 244 -3.33 10.27 -18.45
CA GLU A 244 -4.60 9.61 -18.73
C GLU A 244 -5.76 10.23 -17.92
N LEU A 245 -5.49 10.92 -16.79
CA LEU A 245 -6.49 11.69 -16.04
C LEU A 245 -6.81 13.05 -16.65
N GLU A 246 -5.94 13.60 -17.47
CA GLU A 246 -6.10 14.93 -18.06
C GLU A 246 -6.87 14.88 -19.40
N LEU A 247 -7.23 13.69 -19.86
CA LEU A 247 -7.92 13.45 -21.14
C LEU A 247 -9.43 13.24 -21.00
N ASP A 248 -9.93 13.08 -19.76
CA ASP A 248 -11.35 12.92 -19.40
C ASP A 248 -11.90 14.22 -18.80
#